data_263e0273e293b1466265df5f6435b597
#
_entry.id   263e0273e293b1466265df5f6435b597
#
_cell.length_a   1.000
_cell.length_b   1.000
_cell.length_c   1.000
_cell.angle_alpha   90.00
_cell.angle_beta   90.00
_cell.angle_gamma   90.00
#
_symmetry.space_group_name_H-M   'P 1'
#
loop_
_entity.id
_entity.type
_entity.pdbx_description
1 polymer ?
#
loop_
_entity_poly.entity_id
_entity_poly.type
_entity_poly.pdbx_seq_one_letter_code
_entity_poly.pdbx_strand_id
1 'polypeptide(L)'
;MTEQSPARRPRIAVTNDDGITAKGIQALAEAMADFGDVYIIAPDSPQSGMGHAVTFSRILRLHPFEFGRGSAEAHACSGTPVDCVKLAVAEVFGEDNLPDLLVSGINHGSNASINVIYSGTMSAAVEGAMCGIPSIGFSLLDERWDADFTASVDVARTLAGTVLERGMPAGTCLNVNIPRLPPEELKGIRICRQAMGHWRDTFDQRQTPGGSPYYWMRGEFHNPDKGEDTDIHALNQGYASVVPVQFVLTAHHTIGTLNGWNLGHDT
;
A
#
# COMPACT_ATOMS: atom_id res chain seq x y z
N MET A 1 32.85 14.25 -28.37
CA MET A 1 32.17 13.00 -27.93
C MET A 1 32.01 13.16 -26.43
N THR A 2 30.85 13.58 -25.98
CA THR A 2 30.52 13.67 -24.54
C THR A 2 30.29 12.23 -24.07
N GLU A 3 31.18 11.72 -23.22
CA GLU A 3 30.95 10.50 -22.45
C GLU A 3 29.66 10.70 -21.64
N GLN A 4 28.60 10.01 -22.02
CA GLN A 4 27.42 9.91 -21.18
C GLN A 4 27.85 9.09 -19.94
N SER A 5 27.84 9.79 -18.79
CA SER A 5 27.99 9.10 -17.49
C SER A 5 27.01 7.94 -17.46
N PRO A 6 27.39 6.74 -17.00
CA PRO A 6 26.45 5.63 -16.93
C PRO A 6 25.22 6.06 -16.10
N ALA A 7 24.04 5.88 -16.66
CA ALA A 7 22.82 6.19 -15.95
C ALA A 7 22.81 5.43 -14.60
N ARG A 8 22.59 6.13 -13.49
CA ARG A 8 22.51 5.47 -12.17
C ARG A 8 21.37 4.45 -12.18
N ARG A 9 21.53 3.37 -11.45
CA ARG A 9 20.43 2.43 -11.23
C ARG A 9 19.28 3.12 -10.48
N PRO A 10 18.02 2.81 -10.79
CA PRO A 10 16.88 3.30 -10.00
C PRO A 10 17.03 2.94 -8.51
N ARG A 11 16.61 3.83 -7.63
CA ARG A 11 16.52 3.58 -6.20
C ARG A 11 15.07 3.26 -5.86
N ILE A 12 14.84 2.13 -5.20
CA ILE A 12 13.50 1.62 -4.91
C ILE A 12 13.35 1.48 -3.41
N ALA A 13 12.42 2.27 -2.83
CA ALA A 13 12.04 2.13 -1.44
C ALA A 13 11.00 1.00 -1.30
N VAL A 14 11.20 0.12 -0.33
CA VAL A 14 10.29 -1.01 -0.03
C VAL A 14 9.85 -0.93 1.42
N THR A 15 8.56 -1.03 1.66
CA THR A 15 7.95 -1.06 3.00
C THR A 15 6.76 -2.02 3.05
N ASN A 16 6.12 -2.18 4.21
CA ASN A 16 4.88 -2.93 4.40
C ASN A 16 4.22 -2.56 5.73
N ASP A 17 3.11 -3.23 6.10
CA ASP A 17 2.50 -3.18 7.42
C ASP A 17 2.54 -4.52 8.18
N ASP A 18 2.93 -5.61 7.53
CA ASP A 18 3.12 -6.93 8.17
C ASP A 18 4.44 -7.04 8.97
N GLY A 19 5.34 -6.05 8.82
CA GLY A 19 6.65 -6.00 9.49
C GLY A 19 7.80 -6.49 8.62
N ILE A 20 9.02 -6.04 8.95
CA ILE A 20 10.24 -6.24 8.16
C ILE A 20 10.62 -7.72 7.95
N THR A 21 10.15 -8.63 8.81
CA THR A 21 10.43 -10.07 8.73
C THR A 21 9.38 -10.85 7.93
N ALA A 22 8.32 -10.21 7.45
CA ALA A 22 7.25 -10.86 6.73
C ALA A 22 7.71 -11.41 5.38
N LYS A 23 7.13 -12.54 4.95
CA LYS A 23 7.46 -13.17 3.65
C LYS A 23 7.10 -12.30 2.46
N GLY A 24 6.00 -11.54 2.56
CA GLY A 24 5.55 -10.66 1.48
C GLY A 24 6.56 -9.56 1.12
N ILE A 25 7.16 -8.90 2.13
CA ILE A 25 8.18 -7.87 1.86
C ILE A 25 9.47 -8.49 1.33
N GLN A 26 9.82 -9.72 1.75
CA GLN A 26 10.98 -10.45 1.21
C GLN A 26 10.79 -10.72 -0.28
N ALA A 27 9.63 -11.28 -0.67
CA ALA A 27 9.31 -11.57 -2.05
C ALA A 27 9.27 -10.29 -2.91
N LEU A 28 8.73 -9.19 -2.37
CA LEU A 28 8.68 -7.90 -3.07
C LEU A 28 10.07 -7.31 -3.25
N ALA A 29 10.90 -7.29 -2.21
CA ALA A 29 12.26 -6.76 -2.28
C ALA A 29 13.14 -7.53 -3.28
N GLU A 30 13.07 -8.86 -3.28
CA GLU A 30 13.76 -9.70 -4.26
C GLU A 30 13.32 -9.39 -5.69
N ALA A 31 12.01 -9.18 -5.91
CA ALA A 31 11.48 -8.81 -7.21
C ALA A 31 11.98 -7.43 -7.68
N MET A 32 12.11 -6.47 -6.78
CA MET A 32 12.56 -5.11 -7.08
C MET A 32 14.06 -5.03 -7.37
N ALA A 33 14.86 -5.95 -6.85
CA ALA A 33 16.31 -6.01 -7.08
C ALA A 33 16.68 -6.20 -8.57
N ASP A 34 15.75 -6.71 -9.38
CA ASP A 34 15.92 -6.82 -10.84
C ASP A 34 15.98 -5.44 -11.52
N PHE A 35 15.38 -4.41 -10.91
CA PHE A 35 15.23 -3.08 -11.51
C PHE A 35 16.18 -2.04 -10.95
N GLY A 36 16.60 -2.15 -9.69
CA GLY A 36 17.35 -1.08 -9.04
C GLY A 36 18.04 -1.48 -7.75
N ASP A 37 18.51 -0.46 -7.03
CA ASP A 37 19.05 -0.58 -5.69
C ASP A 37 17.89 -0.48 -4.69
N VAL A 38 17.71 -1.52 -3.88
CA VAL A 38 16.56 -1.69 -2.99
C VAL A 38 16.89 -1.22 -1.58
N TYR A 39 16.10 -0.31 -1.06
CA TYR A 39 16.18 0.24 0.30
C TYR A 39 14.91 -0.18 1.06
N ILE A 40 15.09 -0.93 2.13
CA ILE A 40 13.95 -1.47 2.90
C ILE A 40 13.82 -0.71 4.21
N ILE A 41 12.71 -0.04 4.40
CA ILE A 41 12.36 0.64 5.64
C ILE A 41 10.96 0.19 6.05
N ALA A 42 10.85 -0.68 7.04
CA ALA A 42 9.59 -1.30 7.40
C ALA A 42 9.40 -1.40 8.93
N PRO A 43 8.17 -1.52 9.42
CA PRO A 43 7.91 -1.67 10.84
C PRO A 43 8.62 -2.90 11.44
N ASP A 44 9.11 -2.77 12.68
CA ASP A 44 9.71 -3.87 13.46
C ASP A 44 8.67 -4.92 13.90
N SER A 45 7.40 -4.56 13.86
CA SER A 45 6.26 -5.38 14.29
C SER A 45 5.03 -5.10 13.43
N PRO A 46 4.09 -6.06 13.31
CA PRO A 46 2.88 -5.88 12.50
C PRO A 46 2.05 -4.66 12.92
N GLN A 47 1.56 -3.91 11.93
CA GLN A 47 0.78 -2.67 12.07
C GLN A 47 -0.57 -2.74 11.34
N SER A 48 -1.17 -3.92 11.25
CA SER A 48 -2.43 -4.14 10.50
C SER A 48 -3.56 -3.27 11.02
N GLY A 49 -4.36 -2.71 10.11
CA GLY A 49 -5.54 -1.92 10.44
C GLY A 49 -5.26 -0.51 10.98
N MET A 50 -4.01 -0.05 10.94
CA MET A 50 -3.64 1.28 11.44
C MET A 50 -4.03 2.42 10.49
N GLY A 51 -4.40 2.13 9.24
CA GLY A 51 -4.71 3.17 8.26
C GLY A 51 -3.52 4.14 8.11
N HIS A 52 -3.81 5.44 7.90
CA HIS A 52 -2.80 6.49 7.72
C HIS A 52 -2.35 7.10 9.07
N ALA A 53 -2.09 6.24 10.08
CA ALA A 53 -1.65 6.71 11.40
C ALA A 53 -0.20 7.20 11.37
N VAL A 54 0.05 8.31 12.07
CA VAL A 54 1.36 8.96 12.26
C VAL A 54 1.70 9.04 13.74
N THR A 55 2.94 8.80 14.09
CA THR A 55 3.40 8.80 15.48
C THR A 55 3.90 10.20 15.91
N PHE A 56 3.13 10.89 16.75
CA PHE A 56 3.51 12.20 17.32
C PHE A 56 3.89 12.17 18.80
N SER A 57 3.43 11.17 19.55
CA SER A 57 3.48 11.18 21.02
C SER A 57 4.61 10.30 21.61
N ARG A 58 5.39 9.64 20.77
CA ARG A 58 6.50 8.77 21.18
C ARG A 58 7.67 8.88 20.21
N ILE A 59 8.86 8.52 20.68
CA ILE A 59 10.06 8.50 19.84
C ILE A 59 9.97 7.39 18.80
N LEU A 60 10.39 7.71 17.58
CA LEU A 60 10.66 6.74 16.53
C LEU A 60 12.12 6.30 16.60
N ARG A 61 12.37 5.03 16.30
CA ARG A 61 13.71 4.45 16.17
C ARG A 61 13.84 3.79 14.81
N LEU A 62 15.00 3.97 14.22
CA LEU A 62 15.41 3.33 12.99
C LEU A 62 16.65 2.51 13.30
N HIS A 63 16.59 1.21 13.14
CA HIS A 63 17.69 0.30 13.43
C HIS A 63 18.14 -0.41 12.16
N PRO A 64 19.44 -0.47 11.85
CA PRO A 64 19.94 -1.31 10.77
C PRO A 64 19.44 -2.74 10.93
N PHE A 65 19.05 -3.36 9.82
CA PHE A 65 18.51 -4.72 9.77
C PHE A 65 19.25 -5.53 8.70
N GLU A 66 19.67 -6.74 9.04
CA GLU A 66 20.25 -7.66 8.05
C GLU A 66 19.12 -8.33 7.26
N PHE A 67 18.90 -7.80 6.06
CA PHE A 67 17.84 -8.28 5.18
C PHE A 67 18.44 -9.17 4.09
N GLY A 68 18.55 -10.34 4.07
CA GLY A 68 19.03 -11.30 3.10
C GLY A 68 19.42 -10.76 1.70
N ARG A 69 19.20 -11.52 0.66
CA ARG A 69 19.54 -11.11 -0.71
C ARG A 69 18.62 -10.00 -1.22
N GLY A 70 19.17 -9.11 -2.03
CA GLY A 70 18.39 -8.15 -2.83
C GLY A 70 18.23 -6.76 -2.22
N SER A 71 18.77 -6.48 -1.01
CA SER A 71 18.76 -5.12 -0.45
C SER A 71 20.13 -4.46 -0.53
N ALA A 72 20.16 -3.16 -0.85
CA ALA A 72 21.32 -2.30 -0.71
C ALA A 72 21.45 -1.85 0.76
N GLU A 73 20.32 -1.56 1.41
CA GLU A 73 20.24 -1.10 2.78
C GLU A 73 18.88 -1.50 3.37
N ALA A 74 18.84 -1.85 4.67
CA ALA A 74 17.59 -2.18 5.35
C ALA A 74 17.55 -1.67 6.79
N HIS A 75 16.36 -1.19 7.21
CA HIS A 75 16.10 -0.65 8.53
C HIS A 75 14.74 -1.12 9.08
N ALA A 76 14.75 -1.56 10.33
CA ALA A 76 13.55 -1.79 11.12
C ALA A 76 13.14 -0.49 11.84
N CYS A 77 11.88 -0.10 11.69
CA CYS A 77 11.31 1.12 12.27
C CYS A 77 10.32 0.78 13.39
N SER A 78 10.39 1.49 14.52
CA SER A 78 9.43 1.31 15.63
C SER A 78 8.09 2.03 15.43
N GLY A 79 7.80 2.51 14.22
CA GLY A 79 6.62 3.26 13.84
C GLY A 79 5.67 2.52 12.92
N THR A 80 4.70 3.27 12.40
CA THR A 80 3.74 2.82 11.39
C THR A 80 4.38 2.75 10.00
N PRO A 81 3.73 2.14 8.99
CA PRO A 81 4.20 2.21 7.60
C PRO A 81 4.38 3.65 7.07
N VAL A 82 3.52 4.58 7.49
CA VAL A 82 3.64 6.00 7.16
C VAL A 82 4.88 6.62 7.79
N ASP A 83 5.16 6.30 9.06
CA ASP A 83 6.39 6.74 9.74
C ASP A 83 7.64 6.21 9.05
N CYS A 84 7.59 4.97 8.54
CA CYS A 84 8.68 4.37 7.76
C CYS A 84 8.99 5.20 6.50
N VAL A 85 7.95 5.60 5.75
CA VAL A 85 8.12 6.44 4.55
C VAL A 85 8.68 7.81 4.90
N LYS A 86 8.17 8.46 5.96
CA LYS A 86 8.68 9.76 6.43
C LYS A 86 10.14 9.69 6.82
N LEU A 87 10.54 8.67 7.59
CA LEU A 87 11.93 8.47 7.97
C LEU A 87 12.82 8.07 6.79
N ALA A 88 12.29 7.29 5.83
CA ALA A 88 13.02 6.98 4.60
C ALA A 88 13.37 8.27 3.83
N VAL A 89 12.40 9.16 3.64
CA VAL A 89 12.61 10.44 2.96
C VAL A 89 13.58 11.34 3.72
N ALA A 90 13.41 11.47 5.05
CA ALA A 90 14.20 12.43 5.84
C ALA A 90 15.62 11.95 6.11
N GLU A 91 15.82 10.68 6.47
CA GLU A 91 17.05 10.17 7.06
C GLU A 91 17.86 9.24 6.14
N VAL A 92 17.18 8.51 5.22
CA VAL A 92 17.86 7.53 4.36
C VAL A 92 18.17 8.13 3.00
N PHE A 93 17.20 8.80 2.37
CA PHE A 93 17.38 9.38 1.03
C PHE A 93 17.78 10.86 1.06
N GLY A 94 17.20 11.66 1.97
CA GLY A 94 17.22 13.13 1.93
C GLY A 94 16.22 13.69 0.92
N GLU A 95 15.65 14.86 1.24
CA GLU A 95 14.55 15.49 0.46
C GLU A 95 14.93 15.78 -1.00
N ASP A 96 16.22 16.11 -1.26
CA ASP A 96 16.72 16.40 -2.60
C ASP A 96 17.05 15.14 -3.42
N ASN A 97 16.87 13.95 -2.84
CA ASN A 97 17.40 12.71 -3.40
C ASN A 97 16.43 11.52 -3.27
N LEU A 98 15.15 11.79 -3.49
CA LEU A 98 14.06 10.84 -3.35
C LEU A 98 14.26 9.54 -4.16
N PRO A 99 13.67 8.41 -3.74
CA PRO A 99 13.67 7.18 -4.55
C PRO A 99 12.86 7.37 -5.84
N ASP A 100 13.21 6.61 -6.86
CA ASP A 100 12.53 6.63 -8.16
C ASP A 100 11.19 5.89 -8.11
N LEU A 101 11.02 4.99 -7.13
CA LEU A 101 9.81 4.21 -6.89
C LEU A 101 9.69 3.85 -5.42
N LEU A 102 8.49 3.89 -4.87
CA LEU A 102 8.14 3.29 -3.60
C LEU A 102 7.15 2.15 -3.81
N VAL A 103 7.44 0.98 -3.25
CA VAL A 103 6.53 -0.16 -3.24
C VAL A 103 6.23 -0.58 -1.81
N SER A 104 4.97 -0.88 -1.53
CA SER A 104 4.51 -1.33 -0.21
C SER A 104 3.82 -2.68 -0.32
N GLY A 105 4.18 -3.62 0.53
CA GLY A 105 3.61 -4.96 0.58
C GLY A 105 4.68 -6.07 0.52
N ILE A 106 4.34 -7.26 -0.01
CA ILE A 106 3.01 -7.71 -0.46
C ILE A 106 2.19 -8.08 0.78
N ASN A 107 1.07 -7.39 0.95
CA ASN A 107 0.18 -7.60 2.09
C ASN A 107 -0.52 -8.95 2.06
N HIS A 108 -0.68 -9.56 3.23
CA HIS A 108 -1.59 -10.69 3.44
C HIS A 108 -3.03 -10.18 3.61
N GLY A 109 -3.91 -10.51 2.67
CA GLY A 109 -5.30 -10.05 2.65
C GLY A 109 -5.58 -8.89 1.71
N SER A 110 -6.85 -8.66 1.44
CA SER A 110 -7.33 -7.71 0.43
C SER A 110 -7.35 -6.27 0.92
N ASN A 111 -6.85 -5.36 0.11
CA ASN A 111 -7.01 -3.92 0.26
C ASN A 111 -7.92 -3.32 -0.84
N ALA A 112 -8.73 -4.15 -1.50
CA ALA A 112 -9.71 -3.72 -2.49
C ALA A 112 -10.93 -3.04 -1.84
N SER A 113 -11.67 -2.28 -2.63
CA SER A 113 -12.87 -1.56 -2.19
C SER A 113 -12.57 -0.62 -1.02
N ILE A 114 -13.43 -0.57 0.00
CA ILE A 114 -13.30 0.28 1.18
C ILE A 114 -12.08 -0.07 2.06
N ASN A 115 -11.52 -1.27 1.91
CA ASN A 115 -10.36 -1.70 2.71
C ASN A 115 -9.14 -0.79 2.51
N VAL A 116 -9.05 -0.10 1.38
CA VAL A 116 -7.99 0.89 1.10
C VAL A 116 -7.84 1.92 2.23
N ILE A 117 -8.95 2.31 2.90
CA ILE A 117 -8.96 3.33 3.96
C ILE A 117 -8.31 2.80 5.26
N TYR A 118 -8.42 1.50 5.52
CA TYR A 118 -7.91 0.85 6.74
C TYR A 118 -6.48 0.32 6.58
N SER A 119 -5.99 0.30 5.33
CA SER A 119 -4.74 -0.37 4.96
C SER A 119 -3.49 0.43 5.33
N GLY A 120 -2.60 -0.18 6.11
CA GLY A 120 -1.25 0.35 6.35
C GLY A 120 -0.39 0.28 5.09
N THR A 121 -0.49 -0.81 4.31
CA THR A 121 0.17 -0.96 3.01
C THR A 121 -0.16 0.18 2.07
N MET A 122 -1.45 0.50 1.90
CA MET A 122 -1.88 1.59 1.01
C MET A 122 -1.54 2.96 1.56
N SER A 123 -1.58 3.13 2.88
CA SER A 123 -1.20 4.38 3.53
C SER A 123 0.27 4.75 3.29
N ALA A 124 1.17 3.76 3.29
CA ALA A 124 2.56 3.97 2.88
C ALA A 124 2.68 4.41 1.41
N ALA A 125 1.94 3.77 0.50
CA ALA A 125 1.93 4.17 -0.91
C ALA A 125 1.34 5.58 -1.12
N VAL A 126 0.29 5.93 -0.39
CA VAL A 126 -0.30 7.28 -0.38
C VAL A 126 0.69 8.31 0.15
N GLU A 127 1.41 8.02 1.26
CA GLU A 127 2.43 8.90 1.80
C GLU A 127 3.57 9.14 0.80
N GLY A 128 4.03 8.07 0.12
CA GLY A 128 5.01 8.21 -0.96
C GLY A 128 4.53 9.14 -2.08
N ALA A 129 3.27 9.00 -2.52
CA ALA A 129 2.67 9.90 -3.52
C ALA A 129 2.57 11.35 -3.02
N MET A 130 2.30 11.58 -1.73
CA MET A 130 2.33 12.91 -1.11
C MET A 130 3.74 13.52 -1.12
N CYS A 131 4.78 12.69 -0.98
CA CYS A 131 6.18 13.10 -1.12
C CYS A 131 6.64 13.25 -2.58
N GLY A 132 5.76 13.04 -3.56
CA GLY A 132 6.09 13.14 -4.98
C GLY A 132 6.77 11.90 -5.56
N ILE A 133 6.78 10.79 -4.84
CA ILE A 133 7.38 9.52 -5.25
C ILE A 133 6.32 8.67 -5.96
N PRO A 134 6.57 8.17 -7.19
CA PRO A 134 5.74 7.13 -7.80
C PRO A 134 5.58 5.94 -6.84
N SER A 135 4.34 5.56 -6.50
CA SER A 135 4.11 4.63 -5.39
C SER A 135 3.07 3.56 -5.73
N ILE A 136 3.31 2.32 -5.30
CA ILE A 136 2.43 1.17 -5.55
C ILE A 136 2.26 0.37 -4.26
N GLY A 137 1.02 0.09 -3.87
CA GLY A 137 0.70 -0.88 -2.81
C GLY A 137 0.23 -2.20 -3.41
N PHE A 138 0.80 -3.32 -2.96
CA PHE A 138 0.49 -4.67 -3.43
C PHE A 138 -0.14 -5.51 -2.32
N SER A 139 -1.19 -6.24 -2.66
CA SER A 139 -1.95 -7.09 -1.72
C SER A 139 -2.34 -8.39 -2.38
N LEU A 140 -2.07 -9.51 -1.71
CA LEU A 140 -2.51 -10.85 -2.12
C LEU A 140 -3.77 -11.22 -1.31
N LEU A 141 -4.82 -11.70 -1.98
CA LEU A 141 -6.05 -12.18 -1.36
C LEU A 141 -5.86 -13.55 -0.69
N ASP A 142 -4.84 -13.66 0.14
CA ASP A 142 -4.54 -14.86 0.94
C ASP A 142 -4.01 -14.43 2.32
N GLU A 143 -4.77 -14.72 3.38
CA GLU A 143 -4.42 -14.37 4.77
C GLU A 143 -3.55 -15.44 5.46
N ARG A 144 -3.22 -16.53 4.76
CA ARG A 144 -2.42 -17.63 5.34
C ARG A 144 -0.96 -17.21 5.47
N TRP A 145 -0.34 -17.61 6.57
CA TRP A 145 1.07 -17.36 6.86
C TRP A 145 2.04 -18.01 5.84
N ASP A 146 1.59 -19.08 5.15
CA ASP A 146 2.33 -19.84 4.13
C ASP A 146 1.89 -19.49 2.70
N ALA A 147 1.26 -18.32 2.50
CA ALA A 147 0.80 -17.87 1.20
C ALA A 147 1.90 -17.92 0.13
N ASP A 148 1.51 -18.28 -1.09
CA ASP A 148 2.38 -18.29 -2.26
C ASP A 148 2.30 -16.93 -2.98
N PHE A 149 3.40 -16.21 -3.01
CA PHE A 149 3.51 -14.89 -3.64
C PHE A 149 3.92 -14.91 -5.11
N THR A 150 4.08 -16.09 -5.73
CA THR A 150 4.63 -16.19 -7.10
C THR A 150 3.86 -15.34 -8.10
N ALA A 151 2.54 -15.48 -8.17
CA ALA A 151 1.72 -14.65 -9.07
C ALA A 151 1.80 -13.15 -8.73
N SER A 152 1.89 -12.81 -7.44
CA SER A 152 2.01 -11.42 -6.99
C SER A 152 3.35 -10.79 -7.38
N VAL A 153 4.43 -11.55 -7.33
CA VAL A 153 5.77 -11.12 -7.76
C VAL A 153 5.79 -10.81 -9.26
N ASP A 154 5.14 -11.62 -10.10
CA ASP A 154 5.05 -11.38 -11.54
C ASP A 154 4.27 -10.10 -11.88
N VAL A 155 3.15 -9.86 -11.16
CA VAL A 155 2.38 -8.62 -11.27
C VAL A 155 3.21 -7.42 -10.79
N ALA A 156 3.93 -7.56 -9.67
CA ALA A 156 4.77 -6.49 -9.13
C ALA A 156 5.91 -6.12 -10.09
N ARG A 157 6.59 -7.09 -10.68
CA ARG A 157 7.63 -6.85 -11.71
C ARG A 157 7.06 -6.08 -12.90
N THR A 158 5.90 -6.52 -13.41
CA THR A 158 5.26 -5.89 -14.56
C THR A 158 4.92 -4.43 -14.30
N LEU A 159 4.30 -4.14 -13.15
CA LEU A 159 3.86 -2.77 -12.81
C LEU A 159 5.03 -1.89 -12.42
N ALA A 160 5.98 -2.38 -11.62
CA ALA A 160 7.16 -1.60 -11.22
C ALA A 160 8.00 -1.22 -12.45
N GLY A 161 8.29 -2.17 -13.35
CA GLY A 161 9.00 -1.89 -14.60
C GLY A 161 8.27 -0.86 -15.46
N THR A 162 6.95 -0.98 -15.59
CA THR A 162 6.14 -0.02 -16.36
C THR A 162 6.17 1.38 -15.74
N VAL A 163 6.07 1.49 -14.41
CA VAL A 163 6.11 2.78 -13.72
C VAL A 163 7.49 3.41 -13.79
N LEU A 164 8.56 2.64 -13.66
CA LEU A 164 9.93 3.15 -13.81
C LEU A 164 10.20 3.65 -15.24
N GLU A 165 9.64 3.00 -16.25
CA GLU A 165 9.78 3.40 -17.66
C GLU A 165 8.94 4.62 -18.03
N ARG A 166 7.66 4.67 -17.59
CA ARG A 166 6.66 5.64 -18.07
C ARG A 166 6.38 6.77 -17.09
N GLY A 167 6.77 6.61 -15.83
CA GLY A 167 6.34 7.49 -14.73
C GLY A 167 4.90 7.24 -14.30
N MET A 168 4.42 8.09 -13.40
CA MET A 168 3.06 8.07 -12.87
C MET A 168 2.52 9.51 -12.77
N PRO A 169 1.21 9.73 -12.98
CA PRO A 169 0.62 11.04 -12.73
C PRO A 169 0.86 11.52 -11.31
N ALA A 170 1.27 12.76 -11.15
CA ALA A 170 1.57 13.34 -9.84
C ALA A 170 0.36 13.25 -8.88
N GLY A 171 0.63 12.96 -7.61
CA GLY A 171 -0.40 12.87 -6.57
C GLY A 171 -1.26 11.62 -6.62
N THR A 172 -0.86 10.61 -7.42
CA THR A 172 -1.53 9.31 -7.47
C THR A 172 -0.60 8.18 -7.07
N CYS A 173 -1.17 7.11 -6.50
CA CYS A 173 -0.52 5.82 -6.30
C CYS A 173 -1.42 4.70 -6.82
N LEU A 174 -0.90 3.49 -6.94
CA LEU A 174 -1.68 2.33 -7.40
C LEU A 174 -2.01 1.41 -6.22
N ASN A 175 -3.29 1.06 -6.09
CA ASN A 175 -3.77 -0.01 -5.22
C ASN A 175 -3.91 -1.29 -6.05
N VAL A 176 -3.00 -2.23 -5.87
CA VAL A 176 -2.93 -3.47 -6.63
C VAL A 176 -3.35 -4.63 -5.74
N ASN A 177 -4.40 -5.33 -6.16
CA ASN A 177 -4.87 -6.52 -5.46
C ASN A 177 -4.80 -7.72 -6.40
N ILE A 178 -4.26 -8.83 -5.91
CA ILE A 178 -4.00 -10.04 -6.67
C ILE A 178 -4.85 -11.18 -6.09
N PRO A 179 -5.68 -11.87 -6.88
CA PRO A 179 -6.45 -13.00 -6.40
C PRO A 179 -5.53 -14.16 -6.03
N ARG A 180 -5.95 -14.98 -5.09
CA ARG A 180 -5.25 -16.21 -4.69
C ARG A 180 -5.40 -17.26 -5.80
N LEU A 181 -4.55 -17.16 -6.81
CA LEU A 181 -4.48 -18.06 -7.96
C LEU A 181 -3.01 -18.37 -8.28
N PRO A 182 -2.69 -19.54 -8.80
CA PRO A 182 -1.38 -19.79 -9.35
C PRO A 182 -1.16 -18.93 -10.63
N PRO A 183 0.09 -18.65 -11.02
CA PRO A 183 0.40 -17.75 -12.14
C PRO A 183 -0.32 -18.10 -13.45
N GLU A 184 -0.44 -19.38 -13.77
CA GLU A 184 -1.07 -19.89 -15.00
C GLU A 184 -2.59 -19.70 -15.05
N GLU A 185 -3.24 -19.50 -13.90
CA GLU A 185 -4.68 -19.21 -13.81
C GLU A 185 -4.99 -17.72 -13.74
N LEU A 186 -3.98 -16.88 -13.45
CA LEU A 186 -4.15 -15.44 -13.43
C LEU A 186 -4.34 -14.91 -14.85
N LYS A 187 -5.50 -14.33 -15.14
CA LYS A 187 -5.87 -13.89 -16.51
C LYS A 187 -5.21 -12.59 -16.95
N GLY A 188 -4.39 -11.97 -16.09
CA GLY A 188 -3.71 -10.71 -16.36
C GLY A 188 -4.11 -9.59 -15.42
N ILE A 189 -3.89 -8.34 -15.83
CA ILE A 189 -4.08 -7.11 -15.03
C ILE A 189 -5.21 -6.29 -15.63
N ARG A 190 -6.10 -5.74 -14.76
CA ARG A 190 -7.16 -4.80 -15.15
C ARG A 190 -7.07 -3.50 -14.37
N ILE A 191 -7.15 -2.38 -15.08
CA ILE A 191 -7.36 -1.07 -14.46
C ILE A 191 -8.83 -0.94 -14.12
N CYS A 192 -9.12 -0.64 -12.87
CA CYS A 192 -10.46 -0.64 -12.29
C CYS A 192 -10.74 0.64 -11.53
N ARG A 193 -12.01 0.89 -11.23
CA ARG A 193 -12.38 1.79 -10.15
C ARG A 193 -12.59 1.01 -8.85
N GLN A 194 -12.49 1.70 -7.72
CA GLN A 194 -12.85 1.16 -6.42
C GLN A 194 -14.34 0.78 -6.38
N ALA A 195 -14.67 -0.41 -5.90
CA ALA A 195 -16.04 -0.83 -5.62
C ALA A 195 -16.61 -0.10 -4.40
N MET A 196 -17.90 0.15 -4.36
CA MET A 196 -18.61 0.80 -3.23
C MET A 196 -19.07 -0.23 -2.19
N GLY A 197 -18.13 -1.06 -1.72
CA GLY A 197 -18.38 -2.02 -0.64
C GLY A 197 -18.27 -1.37 0.74
N HIS A 198 -18.80 -2.05 1.76
CA HIS A 198 -18.69 -1.63 3.14
C HIS A 198 -18.73 -2.84 4.09
N TRP A 199 -18.25 -2.65 5.31
CA TRP A 199 -18.36 -3.64 6.38
C TRP A 199 -19.65 -3.46 7.17
N ARG A 200 -20.29 -4.56 7.54
CA ARG A 200 -21.36 -4.62 8.52
C ARG A 200 -20.78 -5.19 9.79
N ASP A 201 -20.50 -4.31 10.74
CA ASP A 201 -19.85 -4.70 11.98
C ASP A 201 -20.86 -5.18 13.01
N THR A 202 -20.48 -6.23 13.73
CA THR A 202 -21.19 -6.76 14.89
C THR A 202 -20.21 -6.88 16.06
N PHE A 203 -20.72 -6.74 17.30
CA PHE A 203 -19.91 -6.81 18.50
C PHE A 203 -20.41 -7.93 19.41
N ASP A 204 -19.56 -8.93 19.65
CA ASP A 204 -19.81 -10.02 20.58
C ASP A 204 -19.36 -9.56 21.98
N GLN A 205 -20.32 -9.25 22.85
CA GLN A 205 -20.03 -8.80 24.21
C GLN A 205 -19.76 -10.00 25.12
N ARG A 206 -18.66 -9.93 25.86
CA ARG A 206 -18.27 -10.90 26.88
C ARG A 206 -17.83 -10.19 28.16
N GLN A 207 -17.50 -10.97 29.20
CA GLN A 207 -17.00 -10.44 30.46
C GLN A 207 -15.67 -11.08 30.84
N THR A 208 -14.77 -10.28 31.41
CA THR A 208 -13.57 -10.79 32.08
C THR A 208 -13.95 -11.60 33.32
N PRO A 209 -13.06 -12.41 33.91
CA PRO A 209 -13.31 -13.07 35.21
C PRO A 209 -13.70 -12.11 36.34
N GLY A 210 -13.29 -10.85 36.27
CA GLY A 210 -13.65 -9.77 37.21
C GLY A 210 -14.97 -9.07 36.91
N GLY A 211 -15.75 -9.51 35.90
CA GLY A 211 -17.07 -8.95 35.56
C GLY A 211 -17.03 -7.73 34.64
N SER A 212 -15.87 -7.22 34.22
CA SER A 212 -15.78 -6.08 33.29
C SER A 212 -16.12 -6.51 31.86
N PRO A 213 -17.00 -5.79 31.15
CA PRO A 213 -17.36 -6.13 29.77
C PRO A 213 -16.20 -5.86 28.81
N TYR A 214 -16.07 -6.71 27.79
CA TYR A 214 -15.24 -6.49 26.62
C TYR A 214 -15.96 -6.97 25.37
N TYR A 215 -15.49 -6.54 24.19
CA TYR A 215 -16.19 -6.75 22.93
C TYR A 215 -15.22 -7.31 21.89
N TRP A 216 -15.67 -8.35 21.18
CA TRP A 216 -15.03 -8.79 19.94
C TRP A 216 -15.78 -8.20 18.75
N MET A 217 -15.08 -7.40 17.95
CA MET A 217 -15.60 -6.92 16.69
C MET A 217 -15.54 -8.04 15.64
N ARG A 218 -16.63 -8.23 14.92
CA ARG A 218 -16.73 -9.09 13.74
C ARG A 218 -17.36 -8.27 12.62
N GLY A 219 -16.93 -8.51 11.39
CA GLY A 219 -17.46 -7.81 10.22
C GLY A 219 -17.77 -8.79 9.10
N GLU A 220 -18.81 -8.49 8.33
CA GLU A 220 -19.12 -9.13 7.07
C GLU A 220 -18.98 -8.09 5.96
N PHE A 221 -18.15 -8.37 4.96
CA PHE A 221 -17.98 -7.47 3.83
C PHE A 221 -19.19 -7.59 2.89
N HIS A 222 -19.85 -6.45 2.66
CA HIS A 222 -21.01 -6.35 1.77
C HIS A 222 -20.67 -5.47 0.56
N ASN A 223 -20.80 -6.03 -0.65
CA ASN A 223 -20.61 -5.27 -1.89
C ASN A 223 -21.92 -5.15 -2.67
N PRO A 224 -22.64 -4.02 -2.60
CA PRO A 224 -23.83 -3.75 -3.39
C PRO A 224 -23.49 -3.32 -4.83
N ASP A 225 -22.25 -2.92 -5.10
CA ASP A 225 -21.79 -2.45 -6.41
C ASP A 225 -21.66 -3.64 -7.38
N LYS A 226 -22.44 -3.60 -8.45
CA LYS A 226 -22.48 -4.64 -9.50
C LYS A 226 -21.74 -4.24 -10.77
N GLY A 227 -21.02 -3.10 -10.76
CA GLY A 227 -20.26 -2.64 -11.91
C GLY A 227 -19.17 -3.62 -12.32
N GLU A 228 -19.07 -3.90 -13.60
CA GLU A 228 -18.05 -4.80 -14.16
C GLU A 228 -16.66 -4.13 -14.25
N ASP A 229 -16.60 -2.83 -14.06
CA ASP A 229 -15.41 -1.99 -14.03
C ASP A 229 -14.76 -1.88 -12.64
N THR A 230 -15.30 -2.59 -11.63
CA THR A 230 -14.80 -2.55 -10.25
C THR A 230 -13.65 -3.52 -10.00
N ASP A 231 -12.82 -3.18 -8.99
CA ASP A 231 -11.75 -4.02 -8.46
C ASP A 231 -12.28 -5.39 -7.98
N ILE A 232 -13.38 -5.41 -7.24
CA ILE A 232 -14.01 -6.65 -6.74
C ILE A 232 -14.48 -7.53 -7.90
N HIS A 233 -15.07 -6.93 -8.96
CA HIS A 233 -15.47 -7.70 -10.14
C HIS A 233 -14.24 -8.31 -10.85
N ALA A 234 -13.20 -7.53 -11.08
CA ALA A 234 -11.97 -8.00 -11.73
C ALA A 234 -11.33 -9.17 -10.96
N LEU A 235 -11.21 -9.05 -9.62
CA LEU A 235 -10.69 -10.09 -8.74
C LEU A 235 -11.51 -11.38 -8.81
N ASN A 236 -12.83 -11.28 -8.78
CA ASN A 236 -13.75 -12.42 -8.91
C ASN A 236 -13.65 -13.11 -10.28
N GLN A 237 -13.24 -12.38 -11.31
CA GLN A 237 -13.01 -12.93 -12.66
C GLN A 237 -11.61 -13.52 -12.84
N GLY A 238 -10.74 -13.48 -11.82
CA GLY A 238 -9.37 -14.02 -11.87
C GLY A 238 -8.34 -13.06 -12.48
N TYR A 239 -8.58 -11.75 -12.42
CA TYR A 239 -7.61 -10.72 -12.82
C TYR A 239 -7.01 -10.05 -11.59
N ALA A 240 -5.75 -9.65 -11.66
CA ALA A 240 -5.22 -8.66 -10.73
C ALA A 240 -5.89 -7.30 -11.01
N SER A 241 -6.41 -6.67 -9.97
CA SER A 241 -7.02 -5.33 -10.07
C SER A 241 -6.00 -4.25 -9.77
N VAL A 242 -6.04 -3.16 -10.53
CA VAL A 242 -5.23 -1.95 -10.30
C VAL A 242 -6.17 -0.75 -10.24
N VAL A 243 -6.25 -0.13 -9.08
CA VAL A 243 -7.05 1.08 -8.86
C VAL A 243 -6.12 2.26 -8.63
N PRO A 244 -6.16 3.32 -9.46
CA PRO A 244 -5.45 4.56 -9.16
C PRO A 244 -6.12 5.25 -7.97
N VAL A 245 -5.31 5.58 -6.94
CA VAL A 245 -5.75 6.21 -5.70
C VAL A 245 -5.05 7.57 -5.56
N GLN A 246 -5.76 8.56 -5.02
CA GLN A 246 -5.22 9.89 -4.73
C GLN A 246 -5.51 10.27 -3.27
N PHE A 247 -4.68 11.17 -2.71
CA PHE A 247 -4.85 11.64 -1.34
C PHE A 247 -5.78 12.86 -1.21
N VAL A 248 -6.18 13.47 -2.33
CA VAL A 248 -7.13 14.59 -2.33
C VAL A 248 -8.54 14.05 -2.16
N LEU A 249 -9.12 14.24 -0.96
CA LEU A 249 -10.43 13.70 -0.59
C LEU A 249 -11.60 14.66 -0.87
N THR A 250 -11.36 15.79 -1.54
CA THR A 250 -12.39 16.79 -1.85
C THR A 250 -13.42 16.23 -2.84
N ALA A 251 -14.68 16.19 -2.43
CA ALA A 251 -15.80 15.86 -3.32
C ALA A 251 -16.14 17.05 -4.21
N HIS A 252 -15.33 17.33 -5.24
CA HIS A 252 -15.43 18.53 -6.08
C HIS A 252 -16.82 18.73 -6.68
N HIS A 253 -17.51 17.66 -7.05
CA HIS A 253 -18.88 17.71 -7.59
C HIS A 253 -19.92 18.23 -6.59
N THR A 254 -19.63 18.23 -5.28
CA THR A 254 -20.55 18.66 -4.21
C THR A 254 -20.38 20.16 -3.89
N ILE A 255 -19.24 20.76 -4.24
CA ILE A 255 -18.93 22.18 -3.90
C ILE A 255 -20.02 23.12 -4.43
N GLY A 256 -20.43 22.95 -5.69
CA GLY A 256 -21.48 23.79 -6.29
C GLY A 256 -22.82 23.71 -5.55
N THR A 257 -23.19 22.53 -5.08
CA THR A 257 -24.42 22.33 -4.26
C THR A 257 -24.31 23.06 -2.92
N LEU A 258 -23.18 22.94 -2.23
CA LEU A 258 -22.96 23.58 -0.92
C LEU A 258 -22.90 25.12 -1.03
N ASN A 259 -22.34 25.66 -2.09
CA ASN A 259 -22.32 27.10 -2.35
C ASN A 259 -23.76 27.67 -2.50
N GLY A 260 -24.71 26.88 -2.98
CA GLY A 260 -26.12 27.25 -3.08
C GLY A 260 -26.88 27.31 -1.74
N TRP A 261 -26.26 26.90 -0.61
CA TRP A 261 -26.92 26.92 0.71
C TRP A 261 -26.97 28.29 1.38
N ASN A 262 -26.39 29.34 0.78
CA ASN A 262 -26.40 30.73 1.28
C ASN A 262 -26.00 30.82 2.78
N LEU A 263 -24.82 30.27 3.11
CA LEU A 263 -24.34 30.16 4.50
C LEU A 263 -23.91 31.51 5.13
N GLY A 264 -24.35 32.64 4.57
CA GLY A 264 -24.19 33.99 5.17
C GLY A 264 -22.81 34.60 4.93
N HIS A 265 -22.04 34.13 3.99
CA HIS A 265 -20.81 34.77 3.55
C HIS A 265 -21.08 35.53 2.26
N ASP A 266 -20.98 36.85 2.31
CA ASP A 266 -20.86 37.68 1.11
C ASP A 266 -19.58 37.28 0.40
N THR A 267 -19.70 36.88 -0.87
CA THR A 267 -18.57 36.56 -1.75
C THR A 267 -17.90 37.82 -2.25
#